data_526358eb5ecce55fa950571f428b7705
#
_entry.id   526358eb5ecce55fa950571f428b7705
#
_cell.length_a   1.000
_cell.length_b   1.000
_cell.length_c   1.000
_cell.angle_alpha   90.00
_cell.angle_beta   90.00
_cell.angle_gamma   90.00
#
_symmetry.space_group_name_H-M   'P 1'
#
loop_
_entity.id
_entity.type
_entity.pdbx_description
1 polymer ?
#
loop_
_entity_poly.entity_id
_entity_poly.type
_entity_poly.pdbx_seq_one_letter_code
_entity_poly.pdbx_strand_id
1 'polypeptide(L)'
;MSSLPELQASALDPQALLEQLDRQLPRPTGYWVAFSGGLDSTVLLHLLAMLRPRLAAPLSAVHVDHALQTDSVAWAEHCRRVCAALDIPLHSLRVDAMPRQGESPEAAARQARYAAVAQILGPRAMLLTAQHRDDQAETLLLQMFRGAGVEGLSAMPVVRSWNRGWLARPLLGVRRASIRAWAEARGLNWVEDPSNMAGVADRNYLRHQVIPAIVARWPGAVDSMARSAAHCADAADMLRSLADRELRDVSVADRLEQARLKSRPPARSRN
;
A
#
# COMPACT_ATOMS: atom_id res chain seq x y z
N MET A 1 -18.88 4.28 -24.86
CA MET A 1 -18.39 2.91 -24.64
C MET A 1 -16.87 2.98 -24.77
N SER A 2 -16.19 3.27 -23.67
CA SER A 2 -14.72 3.32 -23.65
C SER A 2 -14.23 1.96 -23.13
N SER A 3 -13.67 1.16 -24.02
CA SER A 3 -13.06 -0.12 -23.73
C SER A 3 -11.87 0.10 -22.82
N LEU A 4 -11.97 -0.41 -21.58
CA LEU A 4 -10.83 -0.58 -20.70
C LEU A 4 -9.80 -1.46 -21.44
N PRO A 5 -8.50 -1.08 -21.46
CA PRO A 5 -7.49 -1.92 -22.07
C PRO A 5 -7.42 -3.25 -21.34
N GLU A 6 -7.51 -4.33 -22.10
CA GLU A 6 -7.26 -5.71 -21.62
C GLU A 6 -5.93 -5.74 -20.88
N LEU A 7 -5.99 -5.99 -19.57
CA LEU A 7 -4.84 -6.29 -18.73
C LEU A 7 -4.31 -7.67 -19.13
N GLN A 8 -3.60 -7.73 -20.25
CA GLN A 8 -2.69 -8.84 -20.54
C GLN A 8 -1.75 -8.96 -19.34
N ALA A 9 -1.42 -10.20 -18.95
CA ALA A 9 -0.44 -10.52 -17.93
C ALA A 9 0.91 -9.91 -18.36
N SER A 10 1.08 -8.61 -18.15
CA SER A 10 2.26 -7.87 -18.58
C SER A 10 3.44 -8.37 -17.74
N ALA A 11 4.46 -8.83 -18.44
CA ALA A 11 5.79 -8.95 -17.89
C ALA A 11 6.08 -7.69 -17.06
N LEU A 12 6.68 -7.86 -15.89
CA LEU A 12 7.07 -6.75 -15.02
C LEU A 12 7.99 -5.82 -15.83
N ASP A 13 7.44 -4.73 -16.32
CA ASP A 13 8.13 -3.75 -17.13
C ASP A 13 8.54 -2.54 -16.27
N PRO A 14 9.84 -2.28 -16.08
CA PRO A 14 10.31 -1.12 -15.36
C PRO A 14 9.77 0.19 -15.93
N GLN A 15 9.60 0.28 -17.27
CA GLN A 15 9.09 1.48 -17.92
C GLN A 15 7.64 1.77 -17.51
N ALA A 16 6.79 0.74 -17.53
CA ALA A 16 5.39 0.88 -17.09
C ALA A 16 5.29 1.28 -15.61
N LEU A 17 6.21 0.77 -14.76
CA LEU A 17 6.32 1.17 -13.37
C LEU A 17 6.66 2.66 -13.22
N LEU A 18 7.64 3.15 -13.97
CA LEU A 18 8.03 4.56 -13.94
C LEU A 18 6.87 5.47 -14.38
N GLU A 19 6.20 5.12 -15.47
CA GLU A 19 5.04 5.87 -15.94
C GLU A 19 3.89 5.90 -14.92
N GLN A 20 3.70 4.81 -14.18
CA GLN A 20 2.73 4.77 -13.09
C GLN A 20 3.15 5.71 -11.94
N LEU A 21 4.43 5.71 -11.56
CA LEU A 21 4.96 6.61 -10.53
C LEU A 21 4.76 8.08 -10.95
N ASP A 22 5.06 8.43 -12.19
CA ASP A 22 4.98 9.81 -12.69
C ASP A 22 3.54 10.31 -12.86
N ARG A 23 2.62 9.44 -13.28
CA ARG A 23 1.21 9.85 -13.56
C ARG A 23 0.34 9.87 -12.32
N GLN A 24 0.56 8.97 -11.37
CA GLN A 24 -0.37 8.74 -10.26
C GLN A 24 0.11 9.32 -8.93
N LEU A 25 1.37 9.74 -8.85
CA LEU A 25 1.97 10.12 -7.59
C LEU A 25 2.42 11.59 -7.58
N PRO A 26 2.21 12.28 -6.45
CA PRO A 26 2.81 13.59 -6.25
C PRO A 26 4.34 13.46 -6.25
N ARG A 27 5.04 14.48 -6.71
CA ARG A 27 6.53 14.49 -6.68
C ARG A 27 7.04 14.48 -5.25
N PRO A 28 7.71 13.41 -4.80
CA PRO A 28 8.23 13.31 -3.44
C PRO A 28 9.57 14.04 -3.31
N THR A 29 9.99 14.25 -2.06
CA THR A 29 11.35 14.69 -1.71
C THR A 29 12.35 13.54 -1.64
N GLY A 30 11.86 12.29 -1.59
CA GLY A 30 12.66 11.07 -1.59
C GLY A 30 11.75 9.83 -1.65
N TYR A 31 12.25 8.82 -2.32
CA TYR A 31 11.62 7.49 -2.38
C TYR A 31 12.27 6.57 -1.34
N TRP A 32 11.44 5.87 -0.57
CA TRP A 32 11.88 4.95 0.47
C TRP A 32 11.24 3.59 0.25
N VAL A 33 12.04 2.57 -0.04
CA VAL A 33 11.54 1.20 -0.18
C VAL A 33 11.50 0.51 1.18
N ALA A 34 10.30 0.06 1.60
CA ALA A 34 10.18 -0.86 2.73
C ALA A 34 10.77 -2.22 2.34
N PHE A 35 12.02 -2.47 2.72
CA PHE A 35 12.79 -3.61 2.27
C PHE A 35 12.90 -4.66 3.38
N SER A 36 12.16 -5.78 3.22
CA SER A 36 12.21 -6.91 4.15
C SER A 36 13.23 -7.97 3.78
N GLY A 37 13.82 -7.92 2.58
CA GLY A 37 14.66 -8.99 2.04
C GLY A 37 13.89 -10.15 1.41
N GLY A 38 12.57 -10.18 1.54
CA GLY A 38 11.71 -11.18 0.87
C GLY A 38 11.52 -10.89 -0.63
N LEU A 39 11.02 -11.89 -1.37
CA LEU A 39 10.84 -11.87 -2.83
C LEU A 39 10.30 -10.54 -3.36
N ASP A 40 9.11 -10.15 -2.88
CA ASP A 40 8.37 -9.03 -3.47
C ASP A 40 9.09 -7.70 -3.25
N SER A 41 9.66 -7.48 -2.06
CA SER A 41 10.42 -6.27 -1.73
C SER A 41 11.78 -6.24 -2.44
N THR A 42 12.41 -7.39 -2.68
CA THR A 42 13.64 -7.50 -3.45
C THR A 42 13.41 -7.09 -4.89
N VAL A 43 12.35 -7.60 -5.52
CA VAL A 43 11.98 -7.23 -6.89
C VAL A 43 11.67 -5.72 -6.98
N LEU A 44 10.89 -5.16 -6.06
CA LEU A 44 10.60 -3.74 -6.05
C LEU A 44 11.88 -2.89 -5.94
N LEU A 45 12.81 -3.28 -5.05
CA LEU A 45 14.07 -2.56 -4.87
C LEU A 45 14.93 -2.59 -6.14
N HIS A 46 15.07 -3.76 -6.79
CA HIS A 46 15.81 -3.90 -8.04
C HIS A 46 15.19 -3.10 -9.20
N LEU A 47 13.87 -3.12 -9.34
CA LEU A 47 13.16 -2.32 -10.35
C LEU A 47 13.45 -0.83 -10.18
N LEU A 48 13.37 -0.33 -8.94
CA LEU A 48 13.63 1.07 -8.64
C LEU A 48 15.11 1.43 -8.78
N ALA A 49 16.04 0.51 -8.47
CA ALA A 49 17.46 0.68 -8.73
C ALA A 49 17.76 0.89 -10.23
N MET A 50 17.13 0.09 -11.10
CA MET A 50 17.24 0.24 -12.56
C MET A 50 16.66 1.59 -13.04
N LEU A 51 15.63 2.08 -12.37
CA LEU A 51 14.97 3.34 -12.73
C LEU A 51 15.61 4.57 -12.04
N ARG A 52 16.58 4.38 -11.13
CA ARG A 52 17.17 5.46 -10.33
C ARG A 52 17.57 6.70 -11.13
N PRO A 53 18.22 6.59 -12.32
CA PRO A 53 18.59 7.77 -13.10
C PRO A 53 17.42 8.61 -13.60
N ARG A 54 16.22 8.05 -13.56
CA ARG A 54 14.97 8.65 -14.08
C ARG A 54 14.00 9.04 -12.98
N LEU A 55 14.27 8.66 -11.72
CA LEU A 55 13.43 9.04 -10.59
C LEU A 55 13.56 10.54 -10.31
N ALA A 56 12.42 11.16 -9.95
CA ALA A 56 12.35 12.60 -9.65
C ALA A 56 13.01 12.98 -8.32
N ALA A 57 13.43 12.00 -7.50
CA ALA A 57 14.00 12.22 -6.17
C ALA A 57 14.95 11.05 -5.78
N PRO A 58 15.82 11.23 -4.78
CA PRO A 58 16.71 10.18 -4.29
C PRO A 58 15.96 8.93 -3.82
N LEU A 59 16.60 7.77 -4.01
CA LEU A 59 16.11 6.46 -3.60
C LEU A 59 16.90 5.97 -2.38
N SER A 60 16.18 5.51 -1.35
CA SER A 60 16.71 4.86 -0.15
C SER A 60 15.89 3.63 0.19
N ALA A 61 16.44 2.74 0.99
CA ALA A 61 15.73 1.59 1.54
C ALA A 61 15.64 1.70 3.06
N VAL A 62 14.56 1.17 3.64
CA VAL A 62 14.40 1.01 5.08
C VAL A 62 14.07 -0.45 5.41
N HIS A 63 14.87 -1.05 6.27
CA HIS A 63 14.67 -2.37 6.84
C HIS A 63 14.25 -2.23 8.30
N VAL A 64 13.20 -2.95 8.71
CA VAL A 64 12.75 -2.97 10.10
C VAL A 64 12.91 -4.37 10.66
N ASP A 65 13.82 -4.49 11.63
CA ASP A 65 14.06 -5.70 12.40
C ASP A 65 13.14 -5.72 13.63
N HIS A 66 12.30 -6.75 13.71
CA HIS A 66 11.35 -6.93 14.84
C HIS A 66 11.98 -7.67 16.02
N ALA A 67 13.22 -8.12 15.91
CA ALA A 67 13.95 -8.88 16.95
C ALA A 67 13.21 -10.14 17.46
N LEU A 68 12.20 -10.64 16.73
CA LEU A 68 11.35 -11.75 17.13
C LEU A 68 11.90 -13.12 16.71
N GLN A 69 12.93 -13.15 15.87
CA GLN A 69 13.47 -14.39 15.30
C GLN A 69 14.98 -14.46 15.49
N THR A 70 15.47 -15.69 15.72
CA THR A 70 16.91 -15.99 15.85
C THR A 70 17.70 -15.63 14.61
N ASP A 71 17.08 -15.64 13.42
CA ASP A 71 17.72 -15.38 12.13
C ASP A 71 17.66 -13.90 11.71
N SER A 72 17.13 -13.01 12.55
CA SER A 72 16.95 -11.58 12.23
C SER A 72 18.27 -10.90 11.84
N VAL A 73 19.40 -11.31 12.46
CA VAL A 73 20.74 -10.79 12.14
C VAL A 73 21.17 -11.18 10.74
N ALA A 74 20.94 -12.45 10.33
CA ALA A 74 21.26 -12.93 8.98
C ALA A 74 20.43 -12.22 7.91
N TRP A 75 19.17 -11.90 8.23
CA TRP A 75 18.29 -11.15 7.31
C TRP A 75 18.72 -9.70 7.15
N ALA A 76 19.04 -9.04 8.25
CA ALA A 76 19.55 -7.67 8.19
C ALA A 76 20.87 -7.60 7.40
N GLU A 77 21.74 -8.63 7.52
CA GLU A 77 22.97 -8.74 6.75
C GLU A 77 22.68 -9.00 5.26
N HIS A 78 21.72 -9.85 4.93
CA HIS A 78 21.26 -10.02 3.55
C HIS A 78 20.76 -8.69 2.97
N CYS A 79 19.91 -7.95 3.69
CA CYS A 79 19.43 -6.65 3.25
C CYS A 79 20.57 -5.64 3.03
N ARG A 80 21.58 -5.62 3.91
CA ARG A 80 22.76 -4.75 3.74
C ARG A 80 23.54 -5.09 2.47
N ARG A 81 23.80 -6.38 2.23
CA ARG A 81 24.54 -6.84 1.03
C ARG A 81 23.80 -6.49 -0.26
N VAL A 82 22.49 -6.70 -0.32
CA VAL A 82 21.68 -6.37 -1.51
C VAL A 82 21.72 -4.85 -1.75
N CYS A 83 21.48 -4.04 -0.73
CA CYS A 83 21.51 -2.58 -0.87
C CYS A 83 22.89 -2.05 -1.26
N ALA A 84 23.96 -2.60 -0.68
CA ALA A 84 25.34 -2.23 -1.04
C ALA A 84 25.65 -2.59 -2.50
N ALA A 85 25.24 -3.75 -2.98
CA ALA A 85 25.43 -4.16 -4.38
C ALA A 85 24.67 -3.26 -5.38
N LEU A 86 23.56 -2.65 -4.94
CA LEU A 86 22.75 -1.72 -5.75
C LEU A 86 23.15 -0.25 -5.54
N ASP A 87 24.11 0.03 -4.69
CA ASP A 87 24.48 1.39 -4.28
C ASP A 87 23.27 2.21 -3.79
N ILE A 88 22.43 1.59 -2.94
CA ILE A 88 21.24 2.21 -2.33
C ILE A 88 21.47 2.35 -0.83
N PRO A 89 21.36 3.55 -0.25
CA PRO A 89 21.43 3.74 1.20
C PRO A 89 20.39 2.92 1.92
N LEU A 90 20.79 2.12 2.93
CA LEU A 90 19.91 1.33 3.78
C LEU A 90 19.85 1.89 5.19
N HIS A 91 18.66 2.17 5.68
CA HIS A 91 18.38 2.51 7.06
C HIS A 91 17.79 1.29 7.79
N SER A 92 18.53 0.73 8.74
CA SER A 92 18.05 -0.39 9.55
C SER A 92 17.50 0.13 10.86
N LEU A 93 16.23 -0.19 11.14
CA LEU A 93 15.53 0.18 12.37
C LEU A 93 15.25 -1.08 13.16
N ARG A 94 15.51 -1.04 14.46
CA ARG A 94 15.11 -2.10 15.38
C ARG A 94 13.88 -1.65 16.16
N VAL A 95 12.84 -2.47 16.20
CA VAL A 95 11.58 -2.18 16.89
C VAL A 95 11.24 -3.28 17.86
N ASP A 96 10.69 -2.90 18.99
CA ASP A 96 10.02 -3.82 19.88
C ASP A 96 8.57 -3.95 19.42
N ALA A 97 8.20 -5.16 18.99
CA ALA A 97 6.89 -5.47 18.44
C ALA A 97 6.02 -6.28 19.41
N MET A 98 6.24 -6.15 20.73
CA MET A 98 5.45 -6.85 21.74
C MET A 98 3.97 -6.46 21.63
N PRO A 99 3.07 -7.44 21.41
CA PRO A 99 1.64 -7.16 21.31
C PRO A 99 1.07 -6.73 22.67
N ARG A 100 0.14 -5.78 22.68
CA ARG A 100 -0.64 -5.43 23.86
C ARG A 100 -1.72 -6.48 24.10
N GLN A 101 -2.26 -6.51 25.32
CA GLN A 101 -3.32 -7.43 25.66
C GLN A 101 -4.53 -7.27 24.72
N GLY A 102 -4.89 -8.35 24.02
CA GLY A 102 -5.98 -8.36 23.04
C GLY A 102 -5.59 -7.94 21.61
N GLU A 103 -4.34 -7.57 21.38
CA GLU A 103 -3.85 -7.21 20.04
C GLU A 103 -3.19 -8.43 19.36
N SER A 104 -3.45 -8.61 18.05
CA SER A 104 -2.77 -9.66 17.31
C SER A 104 -1.28 -9.31 17.12
N PRO A 105 -0.35 -10.29 17.25
CA PRO A 105 1.09 -10.05 17.05
C PRO A 105 1.41 -9.42 15.68
N GLU A 106 0.67 -9.80 14.64
CA GLU A 106 0.82 -9.23 13.30
C GLU A 106 0.43 -7.75 13.25
N ALA A 107 -0.67 -7.38 13.91
CA ALA A 107 -1.11 -5.99 13.98
C ALA A 107 -0.11 -5.13 14.76
N ALA A 108 0.35 -5.61 15.91
CA ALA A 108 1.36 -4.94 16.74
C ALA A 108 2.68 -4.73 15.96
N ALA A 109 3.19 -5.78 15.31
CA ALA A 109 4.40 -5.71 14.50
C ALA A 109 4.24 -4.73 13.31
N ARG A 110 3.07 -4.74 12.67
CA ARG A 110 2.75 -3.81 11.59
C ARG A 110 2.71 -2.36 12.08
N GLN A 111 2.05 -2.09 13.20
CA GLN A 111 1.96 -0.76 13.79
C GLN A 111 3.34 -0.24 14.22
N ALA A 112 4.13 -1.05 14.92
CA ALA A 112 5.49 -0.70 15.35
C ALA A 112 6.39 -0.36 14.13
N ARG A 113 6.32 -1.16 13.05
CA ARG A 113 7.04 -0.91 11.81
C ARG A 113 6.70 0.45 11.21
N TYR A 114 5.42 0.74 11.01
CA TYR A 114 5.00 2.01 10.42
C TYR A 114 5.34 3.20 11.31
N ALA A 115 5.23 3.07 12.64
CA ALA A 115 5.59 4.12 13.57
C ALA A 115 7.10 4.44 13.50
N ALA A 116 7.96 3.41 13.49
CA ALA A 116 9.41 3.60 13.39
C ALA A 116 9.82 4.23 12.06
N VAL A 117 9.25 3.75 10.94
CA VAL A 117 9.52 4.32 9.61
C VAL A 117 9.06 5.78 9.54
N ALA A 118 7.91 6.11 10.13
CA ALA A 118 7.38 7.48 10.14
C ALA A 118 8.31 8.50 10.81
N GLN A 119 9.16 8.05 11.76
CA GLN A 119 10.11 8.93 12.48
C GLN A 119 11.28 9.38 11.61
N ILE A 120 11.73 8.54 10.68
CA ILE A 120 12.89 8.82 9.83
C ILE A 120 12.53 9.48 8.50
N LEU A 121 11.28 9.35 8.05
CA LEU A 121 10.85 9.94 6.79
C LEU A 121 10.59 11.45 6.94
N GLY A 122 11.28 12.23 6.12
CA GLY A 122 11.06 13.66 6.02
C GLY A 122 9.67 14.02 5.43
N PRO A 123 9.29 15.30 5.47
CA PRO A 123 8.04 15.75 4.88
C PRO A 123 8.05 15.51 3.36
N ARG A 124 6.87 15.16 2.82
CA ARG A 124 6.66 14.81 1.41
C ARG A 124 7.51 13.63 0.92
N ALA A 125 8.06 12.80 1.79
CA ALA A 125 8.68 11.54 1.41
C ALA A 125 7.62 10.52 0.99
N MET A 126 8.01 9.57 0.15
CA MET A 126 7.15 8.49 -0.33
C MET A 126 7.69 7.14 0.12
N LEU A 127 6.91 6.45 0.96
CA LEU A 127 7.19 5.07 1.32
C LEU A 127 6.59 4.14 0.25
N LEU A 128 7.43 3.33 -0.35
CA LEU A 128 7.05 2.33 -1.36
C LEU A 128 7.05 0.94 -0.73
N THR A 129 5.95 0.24 -0.88
CA THR A 129 5.74 -1.11 -0.34
C THR A 129 5.36 -2.07 -1.46
N ALA A 130 5.78 -3.34 -1.33
CA ALA A 130 5.71 -4.33 -2.40
C ALA A 130 4.42 -5.17 -2.40
N GLN A 131 3.29 -4.64 -1.87
CA GLN A 131 2.02 -5.34 -2.01
C GLN A 131 1.67 -5.49 -3.50
N HIS A 132 1.09 -6.64 -3.83
CA HIS A 132 0.81 -7.07 -5.19
C HIS A 132 -0.67 -7.46 -5.35
N ARG A 133 -1.06 -7.90 -6.57
CA ARG A 133 -2.46 -8.20 -6.91
C ARG A 133 -3.06 -9.31 -6.04
N ASP A 134 -2.26 -10.31 -5.69
CA ASP A 134 -2.73 -11.40 -4.84
C ASP A 134 -3.02 -10.91 -3.41
N ASP A 135 -2.21 -9.96 -2.87
CA ASP A 135 -2.51 -9.30 -1.58
C ASP A 135 -3.81 -8.47 -1.65
N GLN A 136 -4.14 -7.92 -2.82
CA GLN A 136 -5.39 -7.19 -3.03
C GLN A 136 -6.58 -8.14 -2.91
N ALA A 137 -6.50 -9.33 -3.52
CA ALA A 137 -7.54 -10.36 -3.40
C ALA A 137 -7.69 -10.85 -1.95
N GLU A 138 -6.58 -11.10 -1.25
CA GLU A 138 -6.61 -11.45 0.18
C GLU A 138 -7.30 -10.36 1.01
N THR A 139 -6.96 -9.10 0.76
CA THR A 139 -7.54 -7.98 1.50
C THR A 139 -9.01 -7.81 1.23
N LEU A 140 -9.46 -7.96 -0.04
CA LEU A 140 -10.88 -7.94 -0.40
C LEU A 140 -11.66 -9.02 0.35
N LEU A 141 -11.18 -10.27 0.34
CA LEU A 141 -11.83 -11.38 1.04
C LEU A 141 -11.92 -11.13 2.55
N LEU A 142 -10.84 -10.67 3.18
CA LEU A 142 -10.86 -10.32 4.61
C LEU A 142 -11.88 -9.24 4.94
N GLN A 143 -11.99 -8.23 4.10
CA GLN A 143 -12.98 -7.16 4.28
C GLN A 143 -14.42 -7.65 4.05
N MET A 144 -14.60 -8.49 3.05
CA MET A 144 -15.92 -9.11 2.77
C MET A 144 -16.40 -9.97 3.95
N PHE A 145 -15.53 -10.80 4.53
CA PHE A 145 -15.87 -11.62 5.69
C PHE A 145 -16.12 -10.82 6.98
N ARG A 146 -15.65 -9.57 7.04
CA ARG A 146 -15.96 -8.63 8.13
C ARG A 146 -17.22 -7.81 7.87
N GLY A 147 -17.93 -8.04 6.78
CA GLY A 147 -19.14 -7.30 6.43
C GLY A 147 -18.86 -5.85 6.00
N ALA A 148 -17.70 -5.57 5.43
CA ALA A 148 -17.32 -4.22 5.02
C ALA A 148 -18.21 -3.70 3.89
N GLY A 149 -18.57 -2.41 3.95
CA GLY A 149 -19.22 -1.69 2.86
C GLY A 149 -18.25 -1.33 1.73
N VAL A 150 -18.72 -0.50 0.78
CA VAL A 150 -18.00 -0.14 -0.46
C VAL A 150 -16.57 0.35 -0.19
N GLU A 151 -16.37 1.18 0.83
CA GLU A 151 -15.05 1.71 1.18
C GLU A 151 -14.09 0.62 1.64
N GLY A 152 -14.52 -0.31 2.49
CA GLY A 152 -13.70 -1.44 2.92
C GLY A 152 -13.41 -2.43 1.79
N LEU A 153 -14.39 -2.68 0.91
CA LEU A 153 -14.26 -3.55 -0.26
C LEU A 153 -13.36 -2.95 -1.34
N SER A 154 -13.03 -1.67 -1.29
CA SER A 154 -12.00 -1.06 -2.16
C SER A 154 -10.59 -1.61 -1.88
N ALA A 155 -10.42 -2.35 -0.80
CA ALA A 155 -9.19 -2.99 -0.33
C ALA A 155 -8.04 -1.99 -0.17
N MET A 156 -6.94 -2.11 -0.92
CA MET A 156 -5.79 -1.22 -0.78
C MET A 156 -5.71 -0.23 -1.94
N PRO A 157 -5.59 1.09 -1.68
CA PRO A 157 -5.31 2.07 -2.74
C PRO A 157 -3.86 1.96 -3.21
N VAL A 158 -3.62 2.32 -4.49
CA VAL A 158 -2.26 2.41 -5.07
C VAL A 158 -1.42 3.43 -4.30
N VAL A 159 -2.02 4.56 -3.95
CA VAL A 159 -1.40 5.62 -3.15
C VAL A 159 -2.37 6.13 -2.09
N ARG A 160 -1.85 6.48 -0.94
CA ARG A 160 -2.60 7.19 0.10
C ARG A 160 -1.71 8.17 0.84
N SER A 161 -2.32 9.21 1.40
CA SER A 161 -1.63 10.06 2.37
C SER A 161 -1.22 9.23 3.58
N TRP A 162 0.02 9.42 4.02
CA TRP A 162 0.57 8.73 5.17
C TRP A 162 1.66 9.56 5.83
N ASN A 163 1.56 9.73 7.15
CA ASN A 163 2.44 10.63 7.90
C ASN A 163 2.39 12.05 7.27
N ARG A 164 3.53 12.67 7.00
CA ARG A 164 3.65 13.98 6.31
C ARG A 164 3.96 13.82 4.81
N GLY A 165 3.70 12.68 4.23
CA GLY A 165 3.95 12.33 2.83
C GLY A 165 2.97 11.28 2.32
N TRP A 166 3.47 10.24 1.66
CA TRP A 166 2.64 9.24 0.99
C TRP A 166 3.16 7.82 1.21
N LEU A 167 2.23 6.87 1.15
CA LEU A 167 2.52 5.45 1.03
C LEU A 167 1.95 4.98 -0.31
N ALA A 168 2.81 4.36 -1.14
CA ALA A 168 2.42 3.84 -2.44
C ALA A 168 2.75 2.36 -2.59
N ARG A 169 2.01 1.69 -3.48
CA ARG A 169 2.08 0.25 -3.77
C ARG A 169 2.24 0.04 -5.27
N PRO A 170 3.44 0.22 -5.81
CA PRO A 170 3.65 0.19 -7.25
C PRO A 170 3.36 -1.17 -7.90
N LEU A 171 3.48 -2.27 -7.14
CA LEU A 171 3.24 -3.63 -7.63
C LEU A 171 1.79 -4.10 -7.47
N LEU A 172 0.86 -3.24 -7.00
CA LEU A 172 -0.51 -3.64 -6.67
C LEU A 172 -1.29 -4.22 -7.86
N GLY A 173 -0.94 -3.83 -9.07
CA GLY A 173 -1.50 -4.37 -10.32
C GLY A 173 -0.81 -5.64 -10.83
N VAL A 174 0.27 -6.12 -10.20
CA VAL A 174 1.12 -7.22 -10.68
C VAL A 174 0.79 -8.52 -9.96
N ARG A 175 0.74 -9.64 -10.68
CA ARG A 175 0.58 -10.98 -10.09
C ARG A 175 1.88 -11.43 -9.40
N ARG A 176 1.75 -12.09 -8.26
CA ARG A 176 2.91 -12.64 -7.53
C ARG A 176 3.73 -13.61 -8.38
N ALA A 177 3.08 -14.40 -9.24
CA ALA A 177 3.75 -15.29 -10.18
C ALA A 177 4.69 -14.54 -11.14
N SER A 178 4.27 -13.35 -11.65
CA SER A 178 5.11 -12.50 -12.50
C SER A 178 6.29 -11.91 -11.74
N ILE A 179 6.10 -11.53 -10.46
CA ILE A 179 7.17 -11.06 -9.57
C ILE A 179 8.22 -12.16 -9.41
N ARG A 180 7.79 -13.39 -9.10
CA ARG A 180 8.68 -14.55 -8.94
C ARG A 180 9.45 -14.85 -10.23
N ALA A 181 8.76 -14.96 -11.36
CA ALA A 181 9.38 -15.23 -12.64
C ALA A 181 10.42 -14.16 -13.03
N TRP A 182 10.14 -12.88 -12.72
CA TRP A 182 11.09 -11.79 -12.96
C TRP A 182 12.36 -11.91 -12.09
N ALA A 183 12.21 -12.30 -10.83
CA ALA A 183 13.33 -12.52 -9.91
C ALA A 183 14.19 -13.70 -10.34
N GLU A 184 13.56 -14.83 -10.67
CA GLU A 184 14.22 -16.05 -11.12
C GLU A 184 15.00 -15.85 -12.42
N ALA A 185 14.39 -15.16 -13.40
CA ALA A 185 15.04 -14.82 -14.67
C ALA A 185 16.31 -13.95 -14.52
N ARG A 186 16.46 -13.27 -13.38
CA ARG A 186 17.62 -12.42 -13.06
C ARG A 186 18.54 -12.99 -12.00
N GLY A 187 18.30 -14.23 -11.55
CA GLY A 187 19.09 -14.89 -10.53
C GLY A 187 19.12 -14.15 -9.20
N LEU A 188 18.03 -13.45 -8.85
CA LEU A 188 17.98 -12.70 -7.60
C LEU A 188 17.85 -13.66 -6.42
N ASN A 189 18.54 -13.32 -5.33
CA ASN A 189 18.43 -14.03 -4.06
C ASN A 189 17.52 -13.26 -3.12
N TRP A 190 16.65 -13.96 -2.42
CA TRP A 190 15.76 -13.42 -1.39
C TRP A 190 15.68 -14.35 -0.19
N VAL A 191 15.20 -13.84 0.93
CA VAL A 191 14.95 -14.63 2.14
C VAL A 191 13.51 -15.12 2.15
N GLU A 192 13.29 -16.39 2.40
CA GLU A 192 11.97 -16.95 2.65
C GLU A 192 11.72 -16.97 4.17
N ASP A 193 10.75 -16.16 4.62
CA ASP A 193 10.37 -16.11 6.02
C ASP A 193 9.51 -17.32 6.38
N PRO A 194 9.99 -18.21 7.28
CA PRO A 194 9.22 -19.38 7.71
C PRO A 194 7.87 -19.01 8.36
N SER A 195 7.74 -17.83 8.96
CA SER A 195 6.49 -17.37 9.57
C SER A 195 5.38 -17.15 8.54
N ASN A 196 5.71 -16.92 7.27
CA ASN A 196 4.74 -16.87 6.17
C ASN A 196 4.06 -18.21 5.92
N MET A 197 4.63 -19.31 6.41
CA MET A 197 4.08 -20.68 6.33
C MET A 197 3.25 -21.05 7.57
N ALA A 198 3.41 -20.32 8.68
CA ALA A 198 2.68 -20.60 9.92
C ALA A 198 1.19 -20.21 9.76
N GLY A 199 0.30 -21.20 9.66
CA GLY A 199 -1.11 -21.08 9.27
C GLY A 199 -2.05 -20.42 10.28
N VAL A 200 -1.56 -19.71 11.29
CA VAL A 200 -2.39 -19.16 12.37
C VAL A 200 -3.08 -17.84 11.99
N ALA A 201 -2.53 -17.08 11.04
CA ALA A 201 -3.15 -15.82 10.61
C ALA A 201 -4.17 -16.04 9.50
N ASP A 202 -5.34 -15.40 9.56
CA ASP A 202 -6.41 -15.46 8.54
C ASP A 202 -5.89 -15.25 7.12
N ARG A 203 -4.93 -14.34 6.96
CA ARG A 203 -4.31 -14.05 5.67
C ARG A 203 -3.52 -15.24 5.12
N ASN A 204 -2.79 -15.97 5.96
CA ASN A 204 -2.06 -17.18 5.56
C ASN A 204 -3.04 -18.30 5.18
N TYR A 205 -4.14 -18.46 5.91
CA TYR A 205 -5.20 -19.39 5.57
C TYR A 205 -5.82 -19.09 4.20
N LEU A 206 -6.15 -17.84 3.94
CA LEU A 206 -6.65 -17.41 2.62
C LEU A 206 -5.63 -17.71 1.52
N ARG A 207 -4.37 -17.37 1.71
CA ARG A 207 -3.30 -17.54 0.73
C ARG A 207 -3.02 -18.99 0.39
N HIS A 208 -3.03 -19.88 1.38
CA HIS A 208 -2.58 -21.26 1.21
C HIS A 208 -3.71 -22.28 1.04
N GLN A 209 -4.93 -21.94 1.46
CA GLN A 209 -6.06 -22.87 1.42
C GLN A 209 -7.20 -22.34 0.54
N VAL A 210 -7.70 -21.15 0.79
CA VAL A 210 -8.93 -20.65 0.16
C VAL A 210 -8.69 -20.20 -1.28
N ILE A 211 -7.73 -19.30 -1.50
CA ILE A 211 -7.46 -18.75 -2.84
C ILE A 211 -7.04 -19.84 -3.82
N PRO A 212 -6.15 -20.80 -3.47
CA PRO A 212 -5.83 -21.91 -4.37
C PRO A 212 -7.05 -22.75 -4.75
N ALA A 213 -7.95 -23.05 -3.82
CA ALA A 213 -9.18 -23.80 -4.10
C ALA A 213 -10.11 -23.02 -5.06
N ILE A 214 -10.24 -21.71 -4.87
CA ILE A 214 -10.99 -20.83 -5.77
C ILE A 214 -10.36 -20.81 -7.17
N VAL A 215 -9.05 -20.61 -7.26
CA VAL A 215 -8.31 -20.53 -8.53
C VAL A 215 -8.33 -21.83 -9.29
N ALA A 216 -8.32 -22.98 -8.61
CA ALA A 216 -8.46 -24.28 -9.25
C ALA A 216 -9.78 -24.41 -10.04
N ARG A 217 -10.85 -23.78 -9.56
CA ARG A 217 -12.15 -23.79 -10.24
C ARG A 217 -12.33 -22.61 -11.19
N TRP A 218 -11.79 -21.43 -10.83
CA TRP A 218 -11.85 -20.18 -11.58
C TRP A 218 -10.46 -19.55 -11.71
N PRO A 219 -9.67 -19.91 -12.74
CA PRO A 219 -8.27 -19.45 -12.89
C PRO A 219 -8.10 -17.92 -12.88
N GLY A 220 -9.11 -17.17 -13.34
CA GLY A 220 -9.12 -15.70 -13.36
C GLY A 220 -9.61 -15.03 -12.06
N ALA A 221 -9.89 -15.79 -11.00
CA ALA A 221 -10.56 -15.27 -9.79
C ALA A 221 -9.80 -14.12 -9.13
N VAL A 222 -8.47 -14.21 -9.00
CA VAL A 222 -7.67 -13.15 -8.38
C VAL A 222 -7.74 -11.84 -9.17
N ASP A 223 -7.75 -11.91 -10.51
CA ASP A 223 -7.89 -10.73 -11.37
C ASP A 223 -9.30 -10.14 -11.28
N SER A 224 -10.30 -11.01 -11.19
CA SER A 224 -11.69 -10.58 -10.99
C SER A 224 -11.90 -9.92 -9.63
N MET A 225 -11.32 -10.47 -8.57
CA MET A 225 -11.35 -9.86 -7.23
C MET A 225 -10.67 -8.49 -7.21
N ALA A 226 -9.51 -8.36 -7.84
CA ALA A 226 -8.80 -7.08 -7.93
C ALA A 226 -9.61 -6.03 -8.73
N ARG A 227 -10.29 -6.43 -9.81
CA ARG A 227 -11.20 -5.53 -10.55
C ARG A 227 -12.41 -5.13 -9.71
N SER A 228 -13.01 -6.06 -8.97
CA SER A 228 -14.13 -5.74 -8.07
C SER A 228 -13.70 -4.73 -7.00
N ALA A 229 -12.51 -4.88 -6.42
CA ALA A 229 -11.96 -3.90 -5.48
C ALA A 229 -11.77 -2.52 -6.14
N ALA A 230 -11.31 -2.46 -7.39
CA ALA A 230 -11.17 -1.21 -8.12
C ALA A 230 -12.53 -0.53 -8.37
N HIS A 231 -13.57 -1.29 -8.78
CA HIS A 231 -14.93 -0.75 -8.93
C HIS A 231 -15.50 -0.23 -7.60
N CYS A 232 -15.22 -0.92 -6.49
CA CYS A 232 -15.58 -0.41 -5.17
C CYS A 232 -14.82 0.89 -4.83
N ALA A 233 -13.55 1.00 -5.21
CA ALA A 233 -12.77 2.21 -5.00
C ALA A 233 -13.36 3.40 -5.79
N ASP A 234 -13.68 3.22 -7.06
CA ASP A 234 -14.32 4.23 -7.90
C ASP A 234 -15.66 4.69 -7.31
N ALA A 235 -16.49 3.74 -6.85
CA ALA A 235 -17.77 4.03 -6.21
C ALA A 235 -17.58 4.78 -4.88
N ALA A 236 -16.61 4.40 -4.06
CA ALA A 236 -16.28 5.10 -2.81
C ALA A 236 -15.81 6.53 -3.05
N ASP A 237 -15.00 6.76 -4.10
CA ASP A 237 -14.53 8.09 -4.47
C ASP A 237 -15.67 8.98 -4.97
N MET A 238 -16.61 8.42 -5.74
CA MET A 238 -17.82 9.14 -6.19
C MET A 238 -18.70 9.52 -5.00
N LEU A 239 -18.94 8.61 -4.05
CA LEU A 239 -19.71 8.87 -2.84
C LEU A 239 -19.05 9.95 -1.96
N ARG A 240 -17.73 9.89 -1.77
CA ARG A 240 -16.98 10.93 -1.03
C ARG A 240 -17.09 12.29 -1.72
N SER A 241 -16.92 12.32 -3.04
CA SER A 241 -17.02 13.57 -3.81
C SER A 241 -18.42 14.18 -3.73
N LEU A 242 -19.46 13.36 -3.71
CA LEU A 242 -20.85 13.79 -3.51
C LEU A 242 -21.05 14.35 -2.10
N ALA A 243 -20.65 13.60 -1.07
CA ALA A 243 -20.75 14.04 0.32
C ALA A 243 -20.01 15.37 0.59
N ASP A 244 -18.81 15.51 0.03
CA ASP A 244 -18.03 16.75 0.14
C ASP A 244 -18.70 17.94 -0.55
N ARG A 245 -19.44 17.69 -1.63
CA ARG A 245 -20.23 18.73 -2.33
C ARG A 245 -21.41 19.15 -1.49
N GLU A 246 -22.21 18.21 -1.02
CA GLU A 246 -23.36 18.46 -0.14
C GLU A 246 -22.94 19.22 1.13
N LEU A 247 -21.85 18.82 1.77
CA LEU A 247 -21.32 19.50 2.96
C LEU A 247 -20.91 20.94 2.66
N ARG A 248 -20.33 21.23 1.49
CA ARG A 248 -20.01 22.59 1.08
C ARG A 248 -21.25 23.43 0.87
N ASP A 249 -22.28 22.89 0.23
CA ASP A 249 -23.52 23.57 -0.06
C ASP A 249 -24.27 23.93 1.24
N VAL A 250 -24.36 22.99 2.18
CA VAL A 250 -24.92 23.23 3.52
C VAL A 250 -24.13 24.30 4.26
N SER A 251 -22.79 24.25 4.26
CA SER A 251 -21.94 25.21 4.95
C SER A 251 -22.02 26.64 4.35
N VAL A 252 -22.33 26.74 3.07
CA VAL A 252 -22.58 28.05 2.41
C VAL A 252 -23.95 28.58 2.77
N ALA A 253 -24.97 27.71 2.80
CA ALA A 253 -26.32 28.06 3.20
C ALA A 253 -26.37 28.60 4.65
N ASP A 254 -25.73 27.89 5.59
CA ASP A 254 -25.62 28.33 6.99
C ASP A 254 -24.92 29.68 7.14
N ARG A 255 -23.85 29.93 6.38
CA ARG A 255 -23.15 31.23 6.38
C ARG A 255 -24.00 32.35 5.83
N LEU A 256 -24.78 32.08 4.78
CA LEU A 256 -25.72 33.04 4.20
C LEU A 256 -26.87 33.37 5.16
N GLU A 257 -27.38 32.37 5.87
CA GLU A 257 -28.43 32.59 6.88
C GLU A 257 -27.92 33.36 8.09
N GLN A 258 -26.72 33.06 8.58
CA GLN A 258 -26.07 33.83 9.65
C GLN A 258 -25.78 35.29 9.21
N ALA A 259 -25.37 35.51 7.97
CA ALA A 259 -25.15 36.86 7.44
C ALA A 259 -26.49 37.66 7.34
N ARG A 260 -27.56 36.98 6.91
CA ARG A 260 -28.93 37.57 6.88
C ARG A 260 -29.44 37.93 8.26
N LEU A 261 -29.19 37.08 9.26
CA LEU A 261 -29.57 37.34 10.65
C LEU A 261 -28.82 38.55 11.24
N LYS A 262 -27.53 38.69 10.93
CA LYS A 262 -26.69 39.82 11.38
C LYS A 262 -27.02 41.13 10.68
N SER A 263 -27.58 41.10 9.47
CA SER A 263 -27.98 42.30 8.71
C SER A 263 -29.41 42.76 8.99
N ARG A 264 -30.19 42.08 9.82
CA ARG A 264 -31.52 42.55 10.24
C ARG A 264 -31.40 43.77 11.15
N PRO A 265 -32.01 44.90 10.80
CA PRO A 265 -32.03 46.04 11.70
C PRO A 265 -32.76 45.68 13.00
N PRO A 266 -32.33 46.23 14.14
CA PRO A 266 -33.00 45.97 15.40
C PRO A 266 -34.50 46.33 15.30
N ALA A 267 -35.34 45.41 15.79
CA ALA A 267 -36.78 45.63 15.80
C ALA A 267 -37.08 46.93 16.52
N ARG A 268 -37.71 47.88 15.81
CA ARG A 268 -38.18 49.12 16.44
C ARG A 268 -39.18 48.74 17.55
N SER A 269 -38.76 48.96 18.79
CA SER A 269 -39.70 48.93 19.94
C SER A 269 -40.78 49.98 19.68
N ARG A 270 -41.99 49.50 19.47
CA ARG A 270 -43.18 50.41 19.52
C ARG A 270 -43.44 50.70 21.00
N ASN A 271 -43.20 51.93 21.40
CA ASN A 271 -43.81 52.49 22.60
C ASN A 271 -45.31 52.73 22.38
#